data_59e23e3c6d128c2ece5b658215b20eff
#
_entry.id   59e23e3c6d128c2ece5b658215b20eff
#
_cell.length_a   1.000
_cell.length_b   1.000
_cell.length_c   1.000
_cell.angle_alpha   90.00
_cell.angle_beta   90.00
_cell.angle_gamma   90.00
#
_symmetry.space_group_name_H-M   'P 1'
#
loop_
_entity.id
_entity.type
_entity.pdbx_description
1 polymer ?
#
loop_
_entity_poly.entity_id
_entity_poly.type
_entity_poly.pdbx_seq_one_letter_code
_entity_poly.pdbx_strand_id
1 'polypeptide(L)'
;MKLADIIETFISGDWGEESPSSDTPNAVYCVRGADIVPITNHRFNDIPQRYVCQRTVDSKMLQAGDLIIEKSGGSPTQSTGRIVYVSDDLIREKGNIVCSNFCTALRVKSEWNPLYVFYYWQNVYNHDAFFNFEGKTSGIKNLQLDNALSAIEIEYLPLENQNKIVASLSAIDEKLKINRQINDNLPWLDHSLAMARVRRAA
;
A
#
# COMPACT_ATOMS: atom_id res chain seq x y z
N MET A 1 -3.12 3.66 -23.71
CA MET A 1 -1.79 4.20 -23.37
C MET A 1 -1.12 3.27 -22.40
N LYS A 2 0.19 3.38 -22.17
CA LYS A 2 0.90 2.49 -21.25
C LYS A 2 0.84 3.01 -19.81
N LEU A 3 0.98 2.12 -18.83
CA LEU A 3 1.07 2.54 -17.42
C LEU A 3 2.24 3.49 -17.18
N ALA A 4 3.35 3.32 -17.92
CA ALA A 4 4.48 4.26 -17.85
C ALA A 4 4.10 5.71 -18.19
N ASP A 5 3.13 5.90 -19.10
CA ASP A 5 2.74 7.23 -19.59
C ASP A 5 2.01 8.07 -18.54
N ILE A 6 1.42 7.43 -17.54
CA ILE A 6 0.61 8.09 -16.50
C ILE A 6 1.39 8.44 -15.24
N ILE A 7 2.63 7.98 -15.12
CA ILE A 7 3.47 8.24 -13.95
C ILE A 7 4.11 9.62 -14.08
N GLU A 8 4.00 10.41 -13.03
CA GLU A 8 4.66 11.70 -12.87
C GLU A 8 6.03 11.52 -12.19
N THR A 9 6.07 10.76 -11.10
CA THR A 9 7.28 10.62 -10.28
C THR A 9 7.44 9.19 -9.76
N PHE A 10 8.68 8.71 -9.81
CA PHE A 10 9.11 7.50 -9.11
C PHE A 10 9.83 7.89 -7.83
N ILE A 11 9.40 7.34 -6.70
CA ILE A 11 9.98 7.58 -5.39
C ILE A 11 10.62 6.29 -4.91
N SER A 12 11.97 6.26 -4.88
CA SER A 12 12.71 5.09 -4.42
C SER A 12 12.60 4.91 -2.92
N GLY A 13 12.62 3.65 -2.45
CA GLY A 13 12.59 3.35 -1.04
C GLY A 13 13.87 3.74 -0.29
N ASP A 14 13.74 3.80 1.04
CA ASP A 14 14.84 3.96 1.98
C ASP A 14 14.50 3.21 3.26
N TRP A 15 15.33 2.24 3.64
CA TRP A 15 15.07 1.47 4.84
C TRP A 15 15.39 2.25 6.13
N GLY A 16 16.34 3.17 6.05
CA GLY A 16 16.83 3.92 7.20
C GLY A 16 17.54 3.06 8.25
N GLU A 17 17.78 3.66 9.40
CA GLU A 17 18.45 3.05 10.55
C GLU A 17 17.43 2.70 11.66
N GLU A 18 17.82 1.78 12.56
CA GLU A 18 16.96 1.37 13.70
C GLU A 18 16.94 2.39 14.82
N SER A 19 18.01 3.17 14.93
CA SER A 19 18.18 4.18 15.97
C SER A 19 18.61 5.52 15.37
N PRO A 20 18.27 6.64 16.00
CA PRO A 20 18.68 7.95 15.51
C PRO A 20 20.20 8.15 15.67
N SER A 21 20.79 8.88 14.74
CA SER A 21 22.17 9.32 14.76
C SER A 21 22.28 10.78 14.31
N SER A 22 23.49 11.36 14.37
CA SER A 22 23.74 12.69 13.78
C SER A 22 23.41 12.76 12.28
N ASP A 23 23.61 11.65 11.55
CA ASP A 23 23.42 11.58 10.10
C ASP A 23 21.99 11.20 9.72
N THR A 24 21.27 10.52 10.63
CA THR A 24 19.89 10.05 10.44
C THR A 24 18.99 10.46 11.61
N PRO A 25 18.75 11.78 11.83
CA PRO A 25 17.99 12.24 12.98
C PRO A 25 16.47 12.16 12.81
N ASN A 26 15.97 12.00 11.57
CA ASN A 26 14.56 12.17 11.27
C ASN A 26 13.79 10.85 11.41
N ALA A 27 12.82 10.81 12.31
CA ALA A 27 11.94 9.65 12.48
C ALA A 27 10.91 9.57 11.35
N VAL A 28 10.77 8.38 10.76
CA VAL A 28 9.79 8.06 9.71
C VAL A 28 9.19 6.67 9.95
N TYR A 29 8.02 6.39 9.39
CA TYR A 29 7.48 5.04 9.29
C TYR A 29 7.81 4.46 7.92
N CYS A 30 8.42 3.27 7.89
CA CYS A 30 8.93 2.66 6.66
C CYS A 30 8.03 1.49 6.23
N VAL A 31 7.23 1.69 5.17
CA VAL A 31 6.31 0.66 4.64
C VAL A 31 7.08 -0.42 3.88
N ARG A 32 6.89 -1.68 4.26
CA ARG A 32 7.48 -2.87 3.65
C ARG A 32 6.46 -3.61 2.79
N GLY A 33 6.93 -4.57 1.99
CA GLY A 33 6.05 -5.52 1.30
C GLY A 33 5.09 -6.27 2.23
N ALA A 34 5.53 -6.60 3.46
CA ALA A 34 4.69 -7.24 4.47
C ALA A 34 3.53 -6.35 4.96
N ASP A 35 3.68 -5.04 4.89
CA ASP A 35 2.69 -4.08 5.40
C ASP A 35 1.59 -3.76 4.37
N ILE A 36 1.76 -4.16 3.10
CA ILE A 36 0.81 -3.89 2.02
C ILE A 36 -0.60 -4.42 2.35
N VAL A 37 -0.71 -5.70 2.71
CA VAL A 37 -2.01 -6.30 3.04
C VAL A 37 -2.61 -5.72 4.34
N PRO A 38 -1.86 -5.57 5.44
CA PRO A 38 -2.33 -4.84 6.62
C PRO A 38 -2.85 -3.44 6.31
N ILE A 39 -2.10 -2.62 5.57
CA ILE A 39 -2.50 -1.24 5.22
C ILE A 39 -3.78 -1.23 4.37
N THR A 40 -3.90 -2.11 3.38
CA THR A 40 -5.14 -2.27 2.60
C THR A 40 -6.34 -2.62 3.49
N ASN A 41 -6.10 -3.27 4.61
CA ASN A 41 -7.11 -3.59 5.62
C ASN A 41 -7.21 -2.55 6.75
N HIS A 42 -6.67 -1.35 6.56
CA HIS A 42 -6.64 -0.25 7.55
C HIS A 42 -5.97 -0.63 8.89
N ARG A 43 -4.94 -1.49 8.85
CA ARG A 43 -4.13 -1.86 10.01
C ARG A 43 -2.73 -1.28 9.82
N PHE A 44 -2.37 -0.29 10.64
CA PHE A 44 -1.13 0.47 10.51
C PHE A 44 -0.14 0.22 11.65
N ASN A 45 -0.51 -0.59 12.66
CA ASN A 45 0.24 -0.72 13.91
C ASN A 45 1.65 -1.30 13.72
N ASP A 46 1.84 -2.22 12.77
CA ASP A 46 3.08 -2.98 12.61
C ASP A 46 4.10 -2.33 11.68
N ILE A 47 3.81 -1.14 11.15
CA ILE A 47 4.75 -0.39 10.31
C ILE A 47 5.92 0.07 11.16
N PRO A 48 7.16 -0.37 10.87
CA PRO A 48 8.31 -0.04 11.72
C PRO A 48 8.67 1.44 11.62
N GLN A 49 9.04 2.00 12.77
CA GLN A 49 9.69 3.30 12.82
C GLN A 49 11.16 3.13 12.44
N ARG A 50 11.68 4.06 11.65
CA ARG A 50 13.05 4.14 11.17
C ARG A 50 13.57 5.58 11.26
N TYR A 51 14.87 5.74 11.08
CA TYR A 51 15.51 7.04 11.12
C TYR A 51 16.28 7.26 9.84
N VAL A 52 16.08 8.42 9.22
CA VAL A 52 16.63 8.75 7.90
C VAL A 52 17.34 10.10 7.89
N CYS A 53 18.21 10.30 6.91
CA CYS A 53 18.88 11.57 6.71
C CYS A 53 17.92 12.63 6.12
N GLN A 54 18.31 13.90 6.22
CA GLN A 54 17.50 15.02 5.69
C GLN A 54 17.22 14.88 4.19
N ARG A 55 18.18 14.40 3.41
CA ARG A 55 17.99 14.16 1.97
C ARG A 55 16.82 13.21 1.68
N THR A 56 16.63 12.18 2.49
CA THR A 56 15.48 11.26 2.35
C THR A 56 14.17 11.98 2.65
N VAL A 57 14.14 12.80 3.70
CA VAL A 57 12.97 13.63 4.03
C VAL A 57 12.61 14.53 2.85
N ASP A 58 13.58 15.19 2.26
CA ASP A 58 13.35 16.16 1.17
C ASP A 58 12.91 15.51 -0.15
N SER A 59 13.27 14.23 -0.39
CA SER A 59 13.11 13.61 -1.72
C SER A 59 12.29 12.33 -1.77
N LYS A 60 12.01 11.68 -0.62
CA LYS A 60 11.36 10.37 -0.58
C LYS A 60 10.13 10.28 0.32
N MET A 61 9.73 11.40 0.93
CA MET A 61 8.50 11.43 1.72
C MET A 61 7.29 11.17 0.86
N LEU A 62 6.45 10.26 1.33
CA LEU A 62 5.21 9.92 0.68
C LEU A 62 4.08 10.83 1.17
N GLN A 63 3.14 11.06 0.28
CA GLN A 63 1.92 11.83 0.54
C GLN A 63 0.67 11.01 0.21
N ALA A 64 -0.47 11.47 0.67
CA ALA A 64 -1.74 10.88 0.27
C ALA A 64 -1.87 10.89 -1.25
N GLY A 65 -2.33 9.77 -1.82
CA GLY A 65 -2.40 9.58 -3.26
C GLY A 65 -1.21 8.83 -3.87
N ASP A 66 -0.08 8.70 -3.18
CA ASP A 66 1.03 7.89 -3.68
C ASP A 66 0.67 6.39 -3.63
N LEU A 67 1.24 5.63 -4.56
CA LEU A 67 1.02 4.20 -4.73
C LEU A 67 2.31 3.43 -4.44
N ILE A 68 2.36 2.67 -3.36
CA ILE A 68 3.54 1.86 -3.00
C ILE A 68 3.44 0.49 -3.65
N ILE A 69 4.47 0.08 -4.39
CA ILE A 69 4.55 -1.19 -5.10
C ILE A 69 5.71 -2.02 -4.55
N GLU A 70 5.45 -3.28 -4.26
CA GLU A 70 6.48 -4.25 -3.93
C GLU A 70 7.26 -4.65 -5.17
N LYS A 71 8.54 -4.29 -5.22
CA LYS A 71 9.46 -4.69 -6.31
C LYS A 71 10.13 -6.02 -6.05
N SER A 72 10.43 -6.31 -4.79
CA SER A 72 11.19 -7.50 -4.41
C SER A 72 10.52 -8.21 -3.24
N GLY A 73 10.40 -9.51 -3.34
CA GLY A 73 9.74 -10.33 -2.33
C GLY A 73 8.98 -11.48 -2.98
N GLY A 74 7.72 -11.61 -2.60
CA GLY A 74 6.87 -12.68 -3.07
C GLY A 74 7.18 -14.04 -2.44
N SER A 75 6.49 -15.05 -2.89
CA SER A 75 6.69 -16.45 -2.52
C SER A 75 6.58 -17.32 -3.78
N PRO A 76 6.84 -18.64 -3.73
CA PRO A 76 6.63 -19.49 -4.89
C PRO A 76 5.23 -19.39 -5.50
N THR A 77 4.23 -19.08 -4.67
CA THR A 77 2.81 -18.99 -5.08
C THR A 77 2.25 -17.57 -5.14
N GLN A 78 3.03 -16.55 -4.79
CA GLN A 78 2.61 -15.15 -4.79
C GLN A 78 3.55 -14.32 -5.65
N SER A 79 2.98 -13.62 -6.62
CA SER A 79 3.74 -12.69 -7.47
C SER A 79 4.20 -11.46 -6.71
N THR A 80 5.30 -10.86 -7.18
CA THR A 80 5.68 -9.48 -6.86
C THR A 80 4.73 -8.50 -7.55
N GLY A 81 4.79 -7.23 -7.19
CA GLY A 81 3.91 -6.21 -7.78
C GLY A 81 2.66 -5.93 -6.97
N ARG A 82 2.57 -6.42 -5.73
CA ARG A 82 1.50 -6.00 -4.81
C ARG A 82 1.56 -4.49 -4.64
N ILE A 83 0.39 -3.88 -4.52
CA ILE A 83 0.25 -2.43 -4.44
C ILE A 83 -0.55 -2.03 -3.20
N VAL A 84 -0.24 -0.87 -2.64
CA VAL A 84 -1.06 -0.22 -1.62
C VAL A 84 -1.16 1.29 -1.88
N TYR A 85 -2.33 1.83 -1.62
CA TYR A 85 -2.63 3.26 -1.70
C TYR A 85 -2.27 3.95 -0.38
N VAL A 86 -1.51 5.03 -0.44
CA VAL A 86 -1.22 5.89 0.71
C VAL A 86 -2.45 6.77 0.96
N SER A 87 -3.24 6.39 1.96
CA SER A 87 -4.48 7.09 2.31
C SER A 87 -4.22 8.28 3.25
N ASP A 88 -5.18 9.22 3.29
CA ASP A 88 -5.18 10.31 4.28
C ASP A 88 -5.19 9.78 5.72
N ASP A 89 -5.89 8.65 5.97
CA ASP A 89 -5.93 8.01 7.29
C ASP A 89 -4.53 7.53 7.70
N LEU A 90 -3.79 6.91 6.78
CA LEU A 90 -2.43 6.45 7.02
C LEU A 90 -1.49 7.64 7.34
N ILE A 91 -1.56 8.72 6.55
CA ILE A 91 -0.77 9.93 6.79
C ILE A 91 -1.16 10.58 8.12
N ARG A 92 -2.44 10.66 8.44
CA ARG A 92 -2.92 11.27 9.70
C ARG A 92 -2.44 10.50 10.93
N GLU A 93 -2.41 9.16 10.84
CA GLU A 93 -2.01 8.32 11.98
C GLU A 93 -0.49 8.25 12.16
N LYS A 94 0.26 8.14 11.06
CA LYS A 94 1.71 7.90 11.09
C LYS A 94 2.57 9.13 10.81
N GLY A 95 2.04 10.14 10.13
CA GLY A 95 2.79 11.34 9.76
C GLY A 95 3.80 11.05 8.65
N ASN A 96 5.07 11.06 8.97
CA ASN A 96 6.17 10.91 8.02
C ASN A 96 6.31 9.45 7.54
N ILE A 97 6.10 9.20 6.25
CA ILE A 97 6.11 7.86 5.66
C ILE A 97 7.10 7.79 4.51
N VAL A 98 7.87 6.73 4.48
CA VAL A 98 8.70 6.29 3.34
C VAL A 98 8.39 4.83 3.02
N CYS A 99 8.82 4.30 1.88
CA CYS A 99 8.80 2.88 1.61
C CYS A 99 10.20 2.26 1.72
N SER A 100 10.27 0.95 1.96
CA SER A 100 11.52 0.21 2.06
C SER A 100 12.22 0.06 0.70
N ASN A 101 13.50 -0.32 0.69
CA ASN A 101 14.27 -0.57 -0.52
C ASN A 101 13.69 -1.69 -1.42
N PHE A 102 12.87 -2.58 -0.86
CA PHE A 102 12.14 -3.62 -1.60
C PHE A 102 10.85 -3.12 -2.24
N CYS A 103 10.51 -1.87 -2.00
CA CYS A 103 9.37 -1.19 -2.58
C CYS A 103 9.81 0.03 -3.40
N THR A 104 8.88 0.56 -4.17
CA THR A 104 8.97 1.88 -4.78
C THR A 104 7.60 2.52 -4.71
N ALA A 105 7.52 3.83 -4.66
CA ALA A 105 6.25 4.51 -4.78
C ALA A 105 6.14 5.22 -6.13
N LEU A 106 4.93 5.29 -6.64
CA LEU A 106 4.55 6.00 -7.85
C LEU A 106 3.61 7.14 -7.49
N ARG A 107 3.84 8.29 -8.08
CA ARG A 107 2.88 9.40 -8.10
C ARG A 107 2.36 9.52 -9.52
N VAL A 108 1.05 9.53 -9.67
CA VAL A 108 0.42 9.66 -10.98
C VAL A 108 0.20 11.11 -11.35
N LYS A 109 0.13 11.38 -12.65
CA LYS A 109 -0.14 12.71 -13.18
C LYS A 109 -1.53 13.20 -12.76
N SER A 110 -1.73 14.52 -12.71
CA SER A 110 -2.93 15.17 -12.19
C SER A 110 -4.23 14.84 -12.94
N GLU A 111 -4.17 14.40 -14.20
CA GLU A 111 -5.30 13.94 -14.98
C GLU A 111 -5.77 12.52 -14.62
N TRP A 112 -5.09 11.86 -13.68
CA TRP A 112 -5.42 10.52 -13.20
C TRP A 112 -5.82 10.53 -11.73
N ASN A 113 -6.94 9.89 -11.41
CA ASN A 113 -7.30 9.62 -10.03
C ASN A 113 -6.41 8.48 -9.49
N PRO A 114 -5.61 8.70 -8.43
CA PRO A 114 -4.71 7.67 -7.91
C PRO A 114 -5.42 6.39 -7.43
N LEU A 115 -6.64 6.51 -6.87
CA LEU A 115 -7.44 5.35 -6.48
C LEU A 115 -7.95 4.58 -7.69
N TYR A 116 -8.26 5.24 -8.80
CA TYR A 116 -8.60 4.55 -10.05
C TYR A 116 -7.42 3.71 -10.54
N VAL A 117 -6.21 4.28 -10.54
CA VAL A 117 -4.98 3.56 -10.91
C VAL A 117 -4.70 2.42 -9.94
N PHE A 118 -4.92 2.61 -8.65
CA PHE A 118 -4.80 1.56 -7.64
C PHE A 118 -5.74 0.37 -7.91
N TYR A 119 -7.03 0.60 -8.15
CA TYR A 119 -7.99 -0.46 -8.45
C TYR A 119 -7.67 -1.15 -9.78
N TYR A 120 -7.26 -0.39 -10.79
CA TYR A 120 -6.83 -0.94 -12.06
C TYR A 120 -5.62 -1.86 -11.87
N TRP A 121 -4.60 -1.42 -11.13
CA TRP A 121 -3.42 -2.21 -10.82
C TRP A 121 -3.76 -3.51 -10.07
N GLN A 122 -4.63 -3.42 -9.06
CA GLN A 122 -5.10 -4.62 -8.34
C GLN A 122 -5.80 -5.60 -9.28
N ASN A 123 -6.62 -5.11 -10.20
CA ASN A 123 -7.27 -5.96 -11.20
C ASN A 123 -6.23 -6.67 -12.09
N VAL A 124 -5.25 -5.95 -12.59
CA VAL A 124 -4.14 -6.51 -13.40
C VAL A 124 -3.33 -7.52 -12.60
N TYR A 125 -3.03 -7.21 -11.34
CA TYR A 125 -2.32 -8.10 -10.41
C TYR A 125 -3.09 -9.40 -10.17
N ASN A 126 -4.39 -9.34 -9.92
CA ASN A 126 -5.25 -10.49 -9.66
C ASN A 126 -5.47 -11.38 -10.90
N HIS A 127 -5.12 -10.91 -12.10
CA HIS A 127 -5.08 -11.69 -13.33
C HIS A 127 -3.67 -12.16 -13.71
N ASP A 128 -2.77 -12.22 -12.74
CA ASP A 128 -1.40 -12.76 -12.84
C ASP A 128 -0.51 -12.08 -13.91
N ALA A 129 -0.88 -10.89 -14.38
CA ALA A 129 -0.15 -10.22 -15.45
C ALA A 129 1.30 -9.91 -15.08
N PHE A 130 1.58 -9.62 -13.80
CA PHE A 130 2.93 -9.31 -13.33
C PHE A 130 3.86 -10.52 -13.26
N PHE A 131 3.33 -11.75 -13.23
CA PHE A 131 4.14 -12.97 -13.24
C PHE A 131 5.10 -13.04 -14.43
N ASN A 132 4.68 -12.51 -15.60
CA ASN A 132 5.49 -12.48 -16.80
C ASN A 132 6.69 -11.51 -16.73
N PHE A 133 6.70 -10.62 -15.74
CA PHE A 133 7.73 -9.61 -15.53
C PHE A 133 8.61 -9.90 -14.32
N GLU A 134 8.52 -11.09 -13.73
CA GLU A 134 9.37 -11.50 -12.63
C GLU A 134 10.73 -11.99 -13.10
N GLY A 135 11.79 -11.35 -12.61
CA GLY A 135 13.17 -11.86 -12.72
C GLY A 135 13.43 -12.90 -11.63
N LYS A 136 13.87 -14.10 -12.03
CA LYS A 136 14.29 -15.14 -11.09
C LYS A 136 15.80 -15.00 -10.81
N THR A 137 16.16 -14.42 -9.68
CA THR A 137 17.53 -14.44 -9.18
C THR A 137 17.54 -15.03 -7.76
N SER A 138 18.33 -16.07 -7.53
CA SER A 138 18.75 -16.64 -6.23
C SER A 138 17.74 -16.53 -5.06
N GLY A 139 16.51 -17.00 -5.27
CA GLY A 139 15.53 -17.17 -4.18
C GLY A 139 14.62 -15.97 -3.89
N ILE A 140 14.98 -14.76 -4.29
CA ILE A 140 14.13 -13.56 -4.19
C ILE A 140 13.62 -13.21 -5.58
N LYS A 141 12.30 -13.08 -5.73
CA LYS A 141 11.69 -12.60 -6.96
C LYS A 141 11.82 -11.08 -7.03
N ASN A 142 12.15 -10.57 -8.22
CA ASN A 142 12.22 -9.14 -8.48
C ASN A 142 11.32 -8.79 -9.66
N LEU A 143 10.45 -7.83 -9.48
CA LEU A 143 9.61 -7.27 -10.54
C LEU A 143 10.47 -6.39 -11.46
N GLN A 144 10.47 -6.69 -12.74
CA GLN A 144 10.99 -5.81 -13.79
C GLN A 144 9.98 -4.69 -14.04
N LEU A 145 9.89 -3.74 -13.10
CA LEU A 145 8.82 -2.75 -13.05
C LEU A 145 8.73 -1.92 -14.34
N ASP A 146 9.87 -1.47 -14.87
CA ASP A 146 9.91 -0.65 -16.09
C ASP A 146 9.36 -1.42 -17.30
N ASN A 147 9.66 -2.73 -17.40
CA ASN A 147 9.13 -3.60 -18.45
C ASN A 147 7.61 -3.77 -18.28
N ALA A 148 7.15 -4.00 -17.05
CA ALA A 148 5.73 -4.13 -16.77
C ALA A 148 4.96 -2.84 -17.09
N LEU A 149 5.45 -1.69 -16.66
CA LEU A 149 4.84 -0.38 -16.93
C LEU A 149 4.78 -0.06 -18.43
N SER A 150 5.82 -0.45 -19.18
CA SER A 150 5.89 -0.24 -20.63
C SER A 150 5.03 -1.21 -21.43
N ALA A 151 4.71 -2.38 -20.90
CA ALA A 151 3.91 -3.40 -21.56
C ALA A 151 2.42 -3.29 -21.27
N ILE A 152 2.06 -3.05 -20.00
CA ILE A 152 0.67 -3.03 -19.55
C ILE A 152 -0.02 -1.75 -20.03
N GLU A 153 -1.17 -1.92 -20.66
CA GLU A 153 -1.98 -0.81 -21.17
C GLU A 153 -3.06 -0.43 -20.15
N ILE A 154 -3.36 0.86 -20.08
CA ILE A 154 -4.50 1.40 -19.36
C ILE A 154 -5.34 2.24 -20.32
N GLU A 155 -6.66 2.06 -20.27
CA GLU A 155 -7.56 2.88 -21.05
C GLU A 155 -7.67 4.28 -20.44
N TYR A 156 -7.54 5.30 -21.30
CA TYR A 156 -7.78 6.68 -20.85
C TYR A 156 -9.28 6.91 -20.68
N LEU A 157 -9.67 7.28 -19.49
CA LEU A 157 -11.01 7.78 -19.19
C LEU A 157 -10.90 9.23 -18.70
N PRO A 158 -11.84 10.11 -19.06
CA PRO A 158 -11.93 11.43 -18.43
C PRO A 158 -11.98 11.34 -16.91
N LEU A 159 -11.35 12.26 -16.21
CA LEU A 159 -11.23 12.24 -14.73
C LEU A 159 -12.60 12.11 -14.03
N GLU A 160 -13.66 12.72 -14.60
CA GLU A 160 -15.02 12.58 -14.10
C GLU A 160 -15.49 11.11 -14.07
N ASN A 161 -15.17 10.34 -15.12
CA ASN A 161 -15.55 8.94 -15.21
C ASN A 161 -14.70 8.07 -14.26
N GLN A 162 -13.39 8.37 -14.15
CA GLN A 162 -12.53 7.72 -13.15
C GLN A 162 -13.11 7.93 -11.74
N ASN A 163 -13.52 9.16 -11.41
CA ASN A 163 -14.10 9.50 -10.10
C ASN A 163 -15.42 8.74 -9.84
N LYS A 164 -16.28 8.56 -10.84
CA LYS A 164 -17.52 7.77 -10.70
C LYS A 164 -17.21 6.30 -10.38
N ILE A 165 -16.22 5.71 -11.05
CA ILE A 165 -15.77 4.33 -10.79
C ILE A 165 -15.21 4.23 -9.38
N VAL A 166 -14.32 5.15 -8.99
CA VAL A 166 -13.73 5.20 -7.66
C VAL A 166 -14.80 5.32 -6.58
N ALA A 167 -15.78 6.20 -6.74
CA ALA A 167 -16.86 6.37 -5.77
C ALA A 167 -17.65 5.06 -5.53
N SER A 168 -17.89 4.28 -6.59
CA SER A 168 -18.57 3.00 -6.49
C SER A 168 -17.75 1.95 -5.77
N LEU A 169 -16.47 1.82 -6.11
CA LEU A 169 -15.56 0.83 -5.51
C LEU A 169 -15.22 1.18 -4.07
N SER A 170 -14.94 2.45 -3.78
CA SER A 170 -14.65 2.92 -2.41
C SER A 170 -15.84 2.72 -1.47
N ALA A 171 -17.08 2.83 -1.95
CA ALA A 171 -18.26 2.54 -1.14
C ALA A 171 -18.33 1.05 -0.73
N ILE A 172 -17.86 0.15 -1.58
CA ILE A 172 -17.75 -1.28 -1.28
C ILE A 172 -16.63 -1.51 -0.26
N ASP A 173 -15.46 -0.91 -0.47
CA ASP A 173 -14.32 -1.05 0.46
C ASP A 173 -14.66 -0.52 1.85
N GLU A 174 -15.39 0.60 1.95
CA GLU A 174 -15.83 1.13 3.25
C GLU A 174 -16.79 0.17 3.96
N LYS A 175 -17.70 -0.47 3.23
CA LYS A 175 -18.57 -1.52 3.81
C LYS A 175 -17.76 -2.72 4.29
N LEU A 176 -16.77 -3.15 3.52
CA LEU A 176 -15.87 -4.24 3.91
C LEU A 176 -15.07 -3.87 5.16
N LYS A 177 -14.58 -2.63 5.25
CA LYS A 177 -13.89 -2.10 6.44
C LYS A 177 -14.79 -2.15 7.67
N ILE A 178 -16.01 -1.62 7.57
CA ILE A 178 -17.00 -1.62 8.67
C ILE A 178 -17.31 -3.06 9.11
N ASN A 179 -17.56 -3.97 8.16
CA ASN A 179 -17.85 -5.37 8.48
C ASN A 179 -16.70 -6.06 9.20
N ARG A 180 -15.44 -5.79 8.81
CA ARG A 180 -14.26 -6.29 9.52
C ARG A 180 -14.20 -5.75 10.95
N GLN A 181 -14.41 -4.46 11.15
CA GLN A 181 -14.44 -3.85 12.48
C GLN A 181 -15.53 -4.46 13.38
N ILE A 182 -16.72 -4.72 12.81
CA ILE A 182 -17.80 -5.42 13.53
C ILE A 182 -17.35 -6.84 13.92
N ASN A 183 -16.78 -7.60 12.99
CA ASN A 183 -16.30 -8.96 13.24
C ASN A 183 -15.18 -9.00 14.26
N ASP A 184 -14.25 -8.06 14.22
CA ASP A 184 -13.14 -7.97 15.18
C ASP A 184 -13.64 -7.65 16.60
N ASN A 185 -14.79 -6.99 16.75
CA ASN A 185 -15.42 -6.65 18.02
C ASN A 185 -16.39 -7.74 18.55
N LEU A 186 -16.89 -8.65 17.70
CA LEU A 186 -17.83 -9.71 18.11
C LEU A 186 -17.30 -10.63 19.21
N PRO A 187 -16.04 -11.09 19.22
CA PRO A 187 -15.51 -11.94 20.29
C PRO A 187 -15.58 -11.31 21.69
N TRP A 188 -15.46 -9.97 21.79
CA TRP A 188 -15.61 -9.24 23.05
C TRP A 188 -17.06 -9.23 23.54
N LEU A 189 -18.02 -9.10 22.63
CA LEU A 189 -19.45 -9.13 22.95
C LEU A 189 -19.87 -10.50 23.46
N ASP A 190 -19.41 -11.57 22.84
CA ASP A 190 -19.73 -12.95 23.24
C ASP A 190 -19.15 -13.28 24.62
N HIS A 191 -17.91 -12.86 24.90
CA HIS A 191 -17.28 -13.05 26.21
C HIS A 191 -17.94 -12.22 27.30
N SER A 192 -18.31 -10.98 27.01
CA SER A 192 -19.00 -10.11 27.98
C SER A 192 -20.43 -10.59 28.28
N LEU A 193 -21.15 -11.10 27.29
CA LEU A 193 -22.47 -11.70 27.47
C LEU A 193 -22.42 -13.01 28.25
N ALA A 194 -21.39 -13.86 28.02
CA ALA A 194 -21.16 -15.07 28.80
C ALA A 194 -20.89 -14.75 30.27
N MET A 195 -20.03 -13.78 30.55
CA MET A 195 -19.73 -13.32 31.91
C MET A 195 -20.94 -12.66 32.61
N ALA A 196 -21.78 -11.93 31.85
CA ALA A 196 -23.00 -11.35 32.39
C ALA A 196 -24.06 -12.43 32.73
N ARG A 197 -24.12 -13.52 31.97
CA ARG A 197 -25.00 -14.68 32.27
C ARG A 197 -24.53 -15.43 33.50
N VAL A 198 -23.23 -15.63 33.67
CA VAL A 198 -22.67 -16.28 34.89
C VAL A 198 -22.95 -15.45 36.14
N ARG A 199 -22.81 -14.11 36.09
CA ARG A 199 -23.10 -13.22 37.24
C ARG A 199 -24.60 -13.14 37.60
N ARG A 200 -25.52 -13.48 36.71
CA ARG A 200 -26.96 -13.51 36.99
C ARG A 200 -27.42 -14.88 37.51
N ALA A 201 -26.59 -15.89 37.38
CA ALA A 201 -26.89 -17.27 37.83
C ALA A 201 -26.22 -17.62 39.18
N ALA A 202 -25.44 -16.70 39.75
CA ALA A 202 -24.83 -16.75 41.09
C ALA A 202 -25.51 -15.74 42.01
#